data_799b2771d08f86b1889dc20a1a6b03eb
#
_entry.id   799b2771d08f86b1889dc20a1a6b03eb
#
_cell.length_a   1.000
_cell.length_b   1.000
_cell.length_c   1.000
_cell.angle_alpha   90.00
_cell.angle_beta   90.00
_cell.angle_gamma   90.00
#
_symmetry.space_group_name_H-M   'P 1'
#
loop_
_entity.id
_entity.type
_entity.pdbx_description
1 polymer ?
#
loop_
_entity_poly.entity_id
_entity_poly.type
_entity_poly.pdbx_seq_one_letter_code
_entity_poly.pdbx_strand_id
1 'polypeptide(L)'
;SQISRVVGSRLSSENGVRLITGNPMTGVKTSLEDGFVCVRSSEVTAIPEGDNADEMLGWIMPRLDQFSVSRSYFSWLFGKKKEYVLDARVKGGERHMIMSGEYDKVLPMDIYSEYLIKAIIAGDIDKMEQLGIYEVAPEDFALAEFVDSSKLELQHIVREGLDMLRKENA
;
A
#
# COMPACT_ATOMS: atom_id res chain seq x y z
N SER A 1 -21.10 13.97 -9.01
CA SER A 1 -20.36 13.72 -7.75
C SER A 1 -19.47 14.91 -7.39
N GLN A 2 -18.97 14.99 -6.16
CA GLN A 2 -18.01 16.04 -5.78
C GLN A 2 -16.69 15.90 -6.54
N ILE A 3 -16.26 14.68 -6.76
CA ILE A 3 -15.01 14.37 -7.47
C ILE A 3 -15.08 14.82 -8.93
N SER A 4 -16.19 14.62 -9.62
CA SER A 4 -16.36 15.07 -11.00
C SER A 4 -16.26 16.60 -11.12
N ARG A 5 -16.63 17.37 -10.10
CA ARG A 5 -16.47 18.82 -10.08
C ARG A 5 -15.01 19.26 -9.89
N VAL A 6 -14.24 18.49 -9.12
CA VAL A 6 -12.83 18.83 -8.82
C VAL A 6 -11.90 18.37 -9.95
N VAL A 7 -12.15 17.20 -10.52
CA VAL A 7 -11.21 16.50 -11.42
C VAL A 7 -11.71 16.50 -12.87
N GLY A 8 -13.04 16.55 -13.10
CA GLY A 8 -13.68 16.27 -14.38
C GLY A 8 -13.26 17.15 -15.55
N SER A 9 -12.72 18.34 -15.32
CA SER A 9 -12.23 19.21 -16.42
C SER A 9 -10.74 18.99 -16.76
N ARG A 10 -10.04 18.16 -16.01
CA ARG A 10 -8.59 17.95 -16.14
C ARG A 10 -8.20 16.55 -16.60
N LEU A 11 -9.14 15.60 -16.54
CA LEU A 11 -8.89 14.24 -17.06
C LEU A 11 -9.12 14.21 -18.56
N SER A 12 -8.08 13.83 -19.28
CA SER A 12 -8.14 13.66 -20.75
C SER A 12 -8.84 12.35 -21.17
N SER A 13 -8.95 11.37 -20.28
CA SER A 13 -9.75 10.16 -20.44
C SER A 13 -10.12 9.57 -19.09
N GLU A 14 -11.31 8.99 -18.97
CA GLU A 14 -11.74 8.27 -17.77
C GLU A 14 -11.27 6.81 -17.76
N ASN A 15 -10.94 6.28 -18.95
CA ASN A 15 -10.51 4.90 -19.07
C ASN A 15 -9.04 4.73 -18.70
N GLY A 16 -8.76 3.75 -17.85
CA GLY A 16 -7.41 3.39 -17.43
C GLY A 16 -6.81 4.28 -16.34
N VAL A 17 -7.65 5.03 -15.59
CA VAL A 17 -7.21 5.87 -14.47
C VAL A 17 -7.91 5.43 -13.20
N ARG A 18 -7.12 5.14 -12.16
CA ARG A 18 -7.61 4.92 -10.80
C ARG A 18 -7.66 6.23 -10.06
N LEU A 19 -8.84 6.57 -9.55
CA LEU A 19 -9.04 7.70 -8.66
C LEU A 19 -9.01 7.24 -7.21
N ILE A 20 -8.29 7.99 -6.39
CA ILE A 20 -8.07 7.70 -4.98
C ILE A 20 -8.40 8.96 -4.19
N THR A 21 -9.28 8.85 -3.20
CA THR A 21 -9.51 9.91 -2.21
C THR A 21 -8.41 9.82 -1.17
N GLY A 22 -7.53 10.81 -1.13
CA GLY A 22 -6.31 10.81 -0.32
C GLY A 22 -5.05 10.50 -1.14
N ASN A 23 -4.00 10.10 -0.44
CA ASN A 23 -2.72 9.73 -1.06
C ASN A 23 -2.75 8.28 -1.61
N PRO A 24 -1.77 7.91 -2.45
CA PRO A 24 -1.74 6.58 -3.06
C PRO A 24 -1.54 5.42 -2.08
N MET A 25 -1.06 5.69 -0.86
CA MET A 25 -0.67 4.66 0.10
C MET A 25 -1.75 4.35 1.14
N THR A 26 -2.50 5.37 1.56
CA THR A 26 -3.54 5.22 2.61
C THR A 26 -4.94 5.58 2.12
N GLY A 27 -5.06 6.04 0.88
CA GLY A 27 -6.32 6.49 0.32
C GLY A 27 -7.23 5.35 -0.14
N VAL A 28 -8.48 5.70 -0.39
CA VAL A 28 -9.53 4.75 -0.80
C VAL A 28 -9.87 4.97 -2.27
N LYS A 29 -9.94 3.87 -3.03
CA LYS A 29 -10.39 3.90 -4.44
C LYS A 29 -11.79 4.48 -4.51
N THR A 30 -12.01 5.37 -5.46
CA THR A 30 -13.29 6.03 -5.68
C THR A 30 -13.63 6.10 -7.17
N SER A 31 -14.90 6.36 -7.49
CA SER A 31 -15.37 6.54 -8.87
C SER A 31 -15.73 8.00 -9.15
N LEU A 32 -15.78 8.38 -10.42
CA LEU A 32 -16.25 9.70 -10.84
C LEU A 32 -17.77 9.85 -10.69
N GLU A 33 -18.52 8.77 -10.87
CA GLU A 33 -19.99 8.83 -10.91
C GLU A 33 -20.57 9.00 -9.50
N ASP A 34 -20.20 8.11 -8.56
CA ASP A 34 -20.76 8.06 -7.21
C ASP A 34 -19.76 8.49 -6.13
N GLY A 35 -18.56 8.93 -6.54
CA GLY A 35 -17.49 9.19 -5.62
C GLY A 35 -17.68 10.46 -4.79
N PHE A 36 -17.41 10.32 -3.51
CA PHE A 36 -17.31 11.42 -2.55
C PHE A 36 -15.88 11.52 -2.05
N VAL A 37 -15.43 12.75 -1.83
CA VAL A 37 -14.17 12.98 -1.13
C VAL A 37 -14.42 12.72 0.35
N CYS A 38 -13.61 11.87 0.97
CA CYS A 38 -13.68 11.61 2.39
C CYS A 38 -13.50 12.94 3.17
N VAL A 39 -14.28 13.14 4.24
CA VAL A 39 -14.24 14.37 5.06
C VAL A 39 -12.83 14.67 5.61
N ARG A 40 -12.04 13.63 5.85
CA ARG A 40 -10.67 13.73 6.35
C ARG A 40 -9.61 13.87 5.26
N SER A 41 -10.01 13.81 3.98
CA SER A 41 -9.08 13.89 2.86
C SER A 41 -9.11 15.28 2.23
N SER A 42 -7.95 15.89 2.08
CA SER A 42 -7.77 17.18 1.43
C SER A 42 -7.34 17.08 -0.04
N GLU A 43 -7.11 15.86 -0.52
CA GLU A 43 -6.57 15.61 -1.86
C GLU A 43 -7.28 14.46 -2.58
N VAL A 44 -7.20 14.49 -3.89
CA VAL A 44 -7.60 13.38 -4.77
C VAL A 44 -6.42 13.05 -5.67
N THR A 45 -5.99 11.81 -5.65
CA THR A 45 -4.89 11.31 -6.45
C THR A 45 -5.42 10.53 -7.65
N ALA A 46 -4.82 10.72 -8.81
CA ALA A 46 -5.10 9.97 -10.02
C ALA A 46 -3.83 9.25 -10.48
N ILE A 47 -3.89 7.94 -10.63
CA ILE A 47 -2.79 7.10 -11.14
C ILE A 47 -3.29 6.21 -12.27
N PRO A 48 -2.41 5.80 -13.21
CA PRO A 48 -2.78 4.81 -14.23
C PRO A 48 -3.24 3.50 -13.59
N GLU A 49 -4.35 2.93 -14.07
CA GLU A 49 -4.85 1.61 -13.61
C GLU A 49 -3.90 0.49 -14.04
N GLY A 50 -3.30 0.61 -15.20
CA GLY A 50 -2.35 -0.38 -15.73
C GLY A 50 -2.98 -1.55 -16.48
N ASP A 51 -4.26 -1.45 -16.86
CA ASP A 51 -5.02 -2.53 -17.50
C ASP A 51 -4.47 -2.95 -18.89
N ASN A 52 -3.70 -2.09 -19.56
CA ASN A 52 -3.25 -2.30 -20.93
C ASN A 52 -1.94 -3.10 -21.04
N ALA A 53 -1.46 -3.70 -19.98
CA ALA A 53 -0.19 -4.41 -20.02
C ALA A 53 -0.38 -5.91 -20.03
N ASP A 54 -0.70 -6.46 -21.18
CA ASP A 54 -0.53 -7.88 -21.51
C ASP A 54 0.97 -8.23 -21.56
N GLU A 55 1.62 -8.21 -20.40
CA GLU A 55 3.02 -8.56 -20.28
C GLU A 55 3.20 -10.08 -20.30
N MET A 56 3.30 -10.66 -21.49
CA MET A 56 3.69 -12.05 -21.62
C MET A 56 5.13 -12.21 -21.11
N LEU A 57 5.34 -13.09 -20.10
CA LEU A 57 6.63 -13.31 -19.44
C LEU A 57 7.21 -12.09 -18.69
N GLY A 58 6.38 -11.18 -18.23
CA GLY A 58 6.79 -9.97 -17.52
C GLY A 58 7.71 -10.17 -16.31
N TRP A 59 7.70 -11.35 -15.71
CA TRP A 59 8.58 -11.74 -14.59
C TRP A 59 10.04 -12.01 -15.00
N ILE A 60 10.34 -12.23 -16.28
CA ILE A 60 11.70 -12.39 -16.82
C ILE A 60 12.28 -11.06 -17.33
N MET A 61 11.40 -10.09 -17.60
CA MET A 61 11.83 -8.82 -18.18
C MET A 61 12.80 -8.05 -17.28
N PRO A 62 13.85 -7.44 -17.83
CA PRO A 62 14.86 -6.69 -17.02
C PRO A 62 14.31 -5.41 -16.39
N ARG A 63 13.13 -4.94 -16.78
CA ARG A 63 12.37 -3.81 -16.22
C ARG A 63 13.25 -2.63 -15.81
N LEU A 64 13.89 -2.01 -16.78
CA LEU A 64 14.84 -0.92 -16.59
C LEU A 64 14.20 0.37 -16.10
N ASP A 65 12.87 0.49 -16.18
CA ASP A 65 12.05 1.66 -15.87
C ASP A 65 11.19 1.51 -14.61
N GLN A 66 11.25 0.35 -13.95
CA GLN A 66 10.46 0.10 -12.75
C GLN A 66 11.23 0.31 -11.46
N PHE A 67 10.55 0.89 -10.47
CA PHE A 67 11.08 1.00 -9.13
C PHE A 67 11.12 -0.37 -8.44
N SER A 68 12.20 -0.65 -7.71
CA SER A 68 12.37 -1.85 -6.91
C SER A 68 13.16 -1.54 -5.65
N VAL A 69 12.52 -1.69 -4.49
CA VAL A 69 13.18 -1.55 -3.18
C VAL A 69 14.25 -2.62 -3.00
N SER A 70 13.94 -3.87 -3.35
CA SER A 70 14.84 -5.03 -3.23
C SER A 70 15.94 -5.08 -4.29
N ARG A 71 15.99 -4.09 -5.21
CA ARG A 71 16.91 -4.05 -6.34
C ARG A 71 16.85 -5.29 -7.25
N SER A 72 15.70 -5.95 -7.29
CA SER A 72 15.48 -7.12 -8.16
C SER A 72 15.49 -6.77 -9.65
N TYR A 73 15.23 -5.50 -10.00
CA TYR A 73 15.28 -4.99 -11.37
C TYR A 73 16.57 -4.18 -11.58
N PHE A 74 17.08 -4.18 -12.80
CA PHE A 74 18.31 -3.46 -13.16
C PHE A 74 18.15 -1.93 -13.21
N SER A 75 16.99 -1.39 -12.91
CA SER A 75 16.73 0.05 -12.88
C SER A 75 17.69 0.85 -11.98
N TRP A 76 18.24 0.24 -10.93
CA TRP A 76 19.19 0.85 -10.02
C TRP A 76 20.56 1.17 -10.67
N LEU A 77 20.90 0.51 -11.80
CA LEU A 77 22.14 0.75 -12.54
C LEU A 77 22.14 2.10 -13.29
N PHE A 78 20.97 2.67 -13.58
CA PHE A 78 20.82 3.84 -14.44
C PHE A 78 20.80 5.18 -13.70
N GLY A 79 21.15 5.22 -12.42
CA GLY A 79 21.41 6.44 -11.66
C GLY A 79 20.21 7.02 -10.90
N LYS A 80 20.50 7.97 -10.01
CA LYS A 80 19.56 8.53 -9.00
C LYS A 80 18.55 9.55 -9.56
N LYS A 81 18.57 9.89 -10.85
CA LYS A 81 17.72 10.93 -11.45
C LYS A 81 16.63 10.38 -12.37
N LYS A 82 16.34 9.10 -12.29
CA LYS A 82 15.33 8.48 -13.15
C LYS A 82 13.94 8.68 -12.56
N GLU A 83 13.03 9.17 -13.39
CA GLU A 83 11.60 9.17 -13.08
C GLU A 83 11.02 7.78 -13.35
N TYR A 84 10.19 7.30 -12.43
CA TYR A 84 9.52 6.02 -12.55
C TYR A 84 8.04 6.25 -12.85
N VAL A 85 7.50 5.53 -13.80
CA VAL A 85 6.06 5.53 -14.07
C VAL A 85 5.43 4.51 -13.13
N LEU A 86 4.70 5.02 -12.12
CA LEU A 86 3.94 4.19 -11.19
C LEU A 86 2.53 3.96 -11.73
N ASP A 87 2.04 2.75 -11.59
CA ASP A 87 0.67 2.36 -11.89
C ASP A 87 0.03 1.65 -10.67
N ALA A 88 -1.27 1.39 -10.75
CA ALA A 88 -2.03 0.78 -9.65
C ALA A 88 -1.84 -0.75 -9.53
N ARG A 89 -1.01 -1.37 -10.36
CA ARG A 89 -0.81 -2.83 -10.34
C ARG A 89 0.08 -3.25 -9.19
N VAL A 90 -0.31 -4.28 -8.49
CA VAL A 90 0.57 -5.01 -7.57
C VAL A 90 1.53 -5.85 -8.40
N LYS A 91 2.82 -5.53 -8.32
CA LYS A 91 3.89 -6.24 -9.04
C LYS A 91 4.40 -7.41 -8.20
N GLY A 92 3.75 -8.53 -8.31
CA GLY A 92 4.04 -9.75 -7.55
C GLY A 92 2.76 -10.42 -7.07
N GLY A 93 2.89 -11.58 -6.43
CA GLY A 93 1.78 -12.29 -5.78
C GLY A 93 1.94 -12.24 -4.26
N GLU A 94 0.83 -12.30 -3.56
CA GLU A 94 0.79 -12.46 -2.12
C GLU A 94 1.48 -13.78 -1.73
N ARG A 95 2.29 -13.72 -0.68
CA ARG A 95 3.07 -14.84 -0.15
C ARG A 95 2.99 -14.85 1.36
N HIS A 96 3.39 -15.98 1.95
CA HIS A 96 3.55 -16.04 3.41
C HIS A 96 4.57 -15.01 3.89
N MET A 97 4.26 -14.37 5.01
CA MET A 97 5.13 -13.39 5.64
C MET A 97 6.50 -13.98 5.98
N ILE A 98 7.54 -13.31 5.56
CA ILE A 98 8.92 -13.58 5.97
C ILE A 98 9.45 -12.43 6.82
N MET A 99 10.29 -12.75 7.79
CA MET A 99 10.97 -11.73 8.62
C MET A 99 12.20 -11.25 7.86
N SER A 100 12.08 -10.15 7.18
CA SER A 100 13.12 -9.59 6.30
C SER A 100 13.90 -8.44 6.94
N GLY A 101 13.36 -7.84 8.04
CA GLY A 101 13.89 -6.63 8.64
C GLY A 101 13.69 -5.38 7.78
N GLU A 102 12.84 -5.45 6.75
CA GLU A 102 12.57 -4.31 5.87
C GLU A 102 11.62 -3.30 6.53
N TYR A 103 10.71 -3.74 7.40
CA TYR A 103 9.75 -2.86 8.06
C TYR A 103 10.45 -1.87 9.00
N ASP A 104 11.45 -2.32 9.75
CA ASP A 104 12.21 -1.49 10.69
C ASP A 104 12.94 -0.33 10.02
N LYS A 105 13.22 -0.44 8.71
CA LYS A 105 13.88 0.62 7.93
C LYS A 105 12.96 1.77 7.55
N VAL A 106 11.66 1.56 7.57
CA VAL A 106 10.67 2.49 7.04
C VAL A 106 9.58 2.86 8.06
N LEU A 107 9.44 2.08 9.12
CA LEU A 107 8.47 2.37 10.17
C LEU A 107 8.94 3.58 11.00
N PRO A 108 8.07 4.55 11.29
CA PRO A 108 8.46 5.77 12.01
C PRO A 108 8.58 5.59 13.53
N MET A 109 8.50 4.37 14.05
CA MET A 109 8.51 4.07 15.46
C MET A 109 9.38 2.84 15.78
N ASP A 110 9.91 2.79 17.00
CA ASP A 110 10.78 1.71 17.49
C ASP A 110 9.95 0.63 18.17
N ILE A 111 9.34 -0.24 17.37
CA ILE A 111 8.55 -1.39 17.81
C ILE A 111 8.99 -2.65 17.06
N TYR A 112 8.68 -3.83 17.61
CA TYR A 112 8.90 -5.11 16.93
C TYR A 112 7.81 -5.38 15.88
N SER A 113 7.83 -4.60 14.80
CA SER A 113 6.79 -4.54 13.78
C SER A 113 6.47 -5.89 13.12
N GLU A 114 7.49 -6.65 12.72
CA GLU A 114 7.30 -7.96 12.09
C GLU A 114 6.71 -9.00 13.05
N TYR A 115 7.10 -8.94 14.34
CA TYR A 115 6.52 -9.81 15.37
C TYR A 115 5.08 -9.42 15.68
N LEU A 116 4.77 -8.12 15.70
CA LEU A 116 3.39 -7.63 15.88
C LEU A 116 2.48 -8.13 14.76
N ILE A 117 2.87 -7.97 13.50
CA ILE A 117 2.08 -8.48 12.36
C ILE A 117 1.87 -9.99 12.47
N LYS A 118 2.90 -10.75 12.86
CA LYS A 118 2.75 -12.21 13.07
C LYS A 118 1.81 -12.56 14.21
N ALA A 119 1.82 -11.80 15.31
CA ALA A 119 0.90 -12.00 16.43
C ALA A 119 -0.55 -11.75 15.99
N ILE A 120 -0.79 -10.72 15.17
CA ILE A 120 -2.11 -10.42 14.62
C ILE A 120 -2.58 -11.55 13.70
N ILE A 121 -1.75 -12.00 12.76
CA ILE A 121 -2.08 -13.11 11.85
C ILE A 121 -2.38 -14.40 12.64
N ALA A 122 -1.68 -14.62 13.76
CA ALA A 122 -1.90 -15.77 14.62
C ALA A 122 -3.13 -15.64 15.53
N GLY A 123 -3.71 -14.45 15.66
CA GLY A 123 -4.81 -14.16 16.58
C GLY A 123 -4.40 -14.21 18.06
N ASP A 124 -3.12 -14.00 18.37
CA ASP A 124 -2.55 -14.07 19.73
C ASP A 124 -2.68 -12.71 20.41
N ILE A 125 -3.80 -12.50 21.10
CA ILE A 125 -4.16 -11.21 21.71
C ILE A 125 -3.13 -10.78 22.76
N ASP A 126 -2.69 -11.70 23.61
CA ASP A 126 -1.71 -11.40 24.64
C ASP A 126 -0.39 -10.87 24.06
N LYS A 127 0.04 -11.47 22.95
CA LYS A 127 1.25 -11.00 22.24
C LYS A 127 1.02 -9.70 21.50
N MET A 128 -0.15 -9.47 20.92
CA MET A 128 -0.46 -8.18 20.28
C MET A 128 -0.31 -7.04 21.29
N GLU A 129 -0.85 -7.21 22.51
CA GLU A 129 -0.75 -6.22 23.59
C GLU A 129 0.70 -6.01 24.05
N GLN A 130 1.43 -7.10 24.28
CA GLN A 130 2.84 -7.05 24.68
C GLN A 130 3.74 -6.39 23.63
N LEU A 131 3.38 -6.50 22.37
CA LEU A 131 4.13 -5.92 21.22
C LEU A 131 3.67 -4.52 20.84
N GLY A 132 2.73 -3.92 21.58
CA GLY A 132 2.37 -2.52 21.45
C GLY A 132 1.32 -2.22 20.38
N ILE A 133 0.34 -3.11 20.15
CA ILE A 133 -0.73 -2.87 19.16
C ILE A 133 -1.54 -1.59 19.44
N TYR A 134 -1.62 -1.15 20.68
CA TYR A 134 -2.32 0.09 21.05
C TYR A 134 -1.56 1.36 20.67
N GLU A 135 -0.29 1.25 20.30
CA GLU A 135 0.57 2.37 19.96
C GLU A 135 0.60 2.64 18.45
N VAL A 136 -0.07 1.79 17.66
CA VAL A 136 -0.01 1.85 16.19
C VAL A 136 -1.38 2.12 15.58
N ALA A 137 -1.37 2.80 14.44
CA ALA A 137 -2.51 2.92 13.54
C ALA A 137 -2.24 2.16 12.23
N PRO A 138 -3.28 1.71 11.50
CA PRO A 138 -3.09 1.07 10.19
C PRO A 138 -2.23 1.88 9.24
N GLU A 139 -2.39 3.20 9.24
CA GLU A 139 -1.69 4.14 8.37
C GLU A 139 -0.17 4.19 8.61
N ASP A 140 0.30 3.85 9.82
CA ASP A 140 1.73 3.78 10.15
C ASP A 140 2.43 2.68 9.35
N PHE A 141 1.71 1.63 9.00
CA PHE A 141 2.22 0.51 8.20
C PHE A 141 2.18 0.75 6.68
N ALA A 142 1.75 1.91 6.21
CA ALA A 142 1.64 2.18 4.78
C ALA A 142 2.98 2.06 4.03
N LEU A 143 4.08 2.57 4.61
CA LEU A 143 5.42 2.41 4.04
C LEU A 143 5.93 0.97 4.14
N ALA A 144 5.63 0.28 5.24
CA ALA A 144 5.99 -1.13 5.40
C ALA A 144 5.28 -2.00 4.36
N GLU A 145 3.99 -1.78 4.11
CA GLU A 145 3.21 -2.45 3.06
C GLU A 145 3.80 -2.21 1.67
N PHE A 146 4.25 -0.98 1.39
CA PHE A 146 4.88 -0.66 0.11
C PHE A 146 6.18 -1.42 -0.13
N VAL A 147 7.02 -1.59 0.90
CA VAL A 147 8.31 -2.28 0.78
C VAL A 147 8.19 -3.80 0.97
N ASP A 148 7.05 -4.29 1.48
CA ASP A 148 6.86 -5.70 1.78
C ASP A 148 7.08 -6.58 0.54
N SER A 149 8.00 -7.53 0.66
CA SER A 149 8.29 -8.52 -0.38
C SER A 149 7.22 -9.60 -0.48
N SER A 150 6.46 -9.84 0.60
CA SER A 150 5.38 -10.83 0.66
C SER A 150 4.07 -10.31 0.08
N LYS A 151 3.95 -8.98 -0.13
CA LYS A 151 2.76 -8.31 -0.68
C LYS A 151 1.52 -8.49 0.18
N LEU A 152 1.70 -8.47 1.50
CA LEU A 152 0.62 -8.50 2.46
C LEU A 152 -0.05 -7.12 2.57
N GLU A 153 -1.35 -7.11 2.81
CA GLU A 153 -2.12 -5.90 3.11
C GLU A 153 -1.95 -5.54 4.60
N LEU A 154 -0.79 -4.98 4.98
CA LEU A 154 -0.43 -4.76 6.39
C LEU A 154 -1.37 -3.80 7.10
N GLN A 155 -1.84 -2.75 6.42
CA GLN A 155 -2.81 -1.82 6.97
C GLN A 155 -4.13 -2.52 7.32
N HIS A 156 -4.57 -3.45 6.47
CA HIS A 156 -5.77 -4.26 6.71
C HIS A 156 -5.57 -5.20 7.90
N ILE A 157 -4.42 -5.89 7.95
CA ILE A 157 -4.07 -6.80 9.05
C ILE A 157 -4.07 -6.06 10.39
N VAL A 158 -3.46 -4.88 10.48
CA VAL A 158 -3.45 -4.06 11.71
C VAL A 158 -4.86 -3.64 12.11
N ARG A 159 -5.70 -3.26 11.16
CA ARG A 159 -7.10 -2.91 11.40
C ARG A 159 -7.88 -4.09 11.98
N GLU A 160 -7.72 -5.27 11.41
CA GLU A 160 -8.34 -6.49 11.94
C GLU A 160 -7.87 -6.81 13.36
N GLY A 161 -6.57 -6.65 13.65
CA GLY A 161 -6.02 -6.82 14.99
C GLY A 161 -6.65 -5.87 16.01
N LEU A 162 -6.77 -4.59 15.67
CA LEU A 162 -7.44 -3.59 16.51
C LEU A 162 -8.93 -3.89 16.70
N ASP A 163 -9.61 -4.41 15.69
CA ASP A 163 -11.01 -4.80 15.78
C ASP A 163 -11.22 -6.09 16.61
N MET A 164 -10.26 -7.03 16.57
CA MET A 164 -10.25 -8.19 17.47
C MET A 164 -10.17 -7.77 18.93
N LEU A 165 -9.21 -6.91 19.26
CA LEU A 165 -9.06 -6.37 20.63
C LEU A 165 -10.29 -5.60 21.11
N ARG A 166 -10.89 -4.80 20.23
CA ARG A 166 -12.12 -4.08 20.57
C ARG A 166 -13.25 -5.03 20.93
N LYS A 167 -13.38 -6.15 20.23
CA LYS A 167 -14.40 -7.17 20.53
C LYS A 167 -14.13 -7.94 21.81
N GLU A 168 -12.87 -8.19 22.12
CA GLU A 168 -12.46 -8.88 23.36
C GLU A 168 -12.73 -8.01 24.59
N ASN A 169 -12.53 -6.69 24.49
CA ASN A 169 -12.70 -5.73 25.57
C ASN A 169 -14.13 -5.13 25.67
N ALA A 170 -15.08 -5.57 24.84
CA ALA A 170 -16.46 -5.10 24.85
C ALA A 170 -17.39 -5.99 25.65
#